data_83430f06eaf82b67bc582df9a4ae4ec5
#
_entry.id   83430f06eaf82b67bc582df9a4ae4ec5
#
_cell.length_a   1.000
_cell.length_b   1.000
_cell.length_c   1.000
_cell.angle_alpha   90.00
_cell.angle_beta   90.00
_cell.angle_gamma   90.00
#
_symmetry.space_group_name_H-M   'P 1'
#
loop_
_entity.id
_entity.type
_entity.pdbx_description
1 polymer ?
#
loop_
_entity_poly.entity_id
_entity_poly.type
_entity_poly.pdbx_seq_one_letter_code
_entity_poly.pdbx_strand_id
1 'polypeptide(L)'
;RDYYASRGLGDVYKRQRLHRGAHYLLNVRPAGEWPAQFFYYAGGVPRIMEEIKSVLHLDVMTVTGKTLGENLEDLKNNGYYEKCGRYLEKWNLKREDIIRPFDQAFGTDGSIAILHGNLAPEGAVVKHTVVPREMFQATLKARPFDCEEDAIHAVLTHEVKPGDAVIIRYEGPKGSGMPEMFYTTEAIASDPELGASIALITDGRFSGASKGPAIGHVSPEAAVGGPIALIEEGDLIQINIPERSLSIVGIAGREIEPAGVDAVLAERRAAWKPKANRYTSGTLKFFTEHAVSAIQGGYME
;
A
#
# COMPACT_ATOMS: atom_id res chain seq x y z
N ARG A 1 -12.82 -7.47 22.56
CA ARG A 1 -12.91 -6.58 21.36
C ARG A 1 -11.70 -5.68 21.37
N ASP A 2 -10.88 -5.81 20.36
CA ASP A 2 -9.65 -5.06 20.20
C ASP A 2 -10.02 -3.63 19.81
N TYR A 3 -10.09 -2.71 20.78
CA TYR A 3 -10.46 -1.31 20.56
C TYR A 3 -9.55 -0.62 19.55
N TYR A 4 -8.30 -1.08 19.43
CA TYR A 4 -7.33 -0.59 18.47
C TYR A 4 -7.58 -1.08 17.04
N ALA A 5 -8.29 -2.19 16.83
CA ALA A 5 -8.58 -2.71 15.50
C ALA A 5 -9.54 -1.82 14.68
N SER A 6 -10.27 -0.91 15.32
CA SER A 6 -11.15 0.06 14.67
C SER A 6 -10.42 1.38 14.29
N ARG A 7 -9.16 1.52 14.70
CA ARG A 7 -8.35 2.72 14.47
C ARG A 7 -7.20 2.39 13.52
N GLY A 8 -7.39 2.65 12.23
CA GLY A 8 -6.37 2.49 11.21
C GLY A 8 -5.95 1.04 10.95
N LEU A 9 -4.67 0.80 10.65
CA LEU A 9 -4.13 -0.53 10.36
C LEU A 9 -4.11 -1.46 11.58
N GLY A 10 -4.24 -0.95 12.80
CA GLY A 10 -4.18 -1.71 14.04
C GLY A 10 -2.83 -2.41 14.22
N ASP A 11 -2.85 -3.60 14.82
CA ASP A 11 -1.64 -4.42 14.93
C ASP A 11 -1.21 -4.92 13.54
N VAL A 12 -0.19 -4.26 12.97
CA VAL A 12 0.34 -4.57 11.63
C VAL A 12 0.90 -5.99 11.53
N TYR A 13 1.48 -6.52 12.61
CA TYR A 13 1.99 -7.90 12.65
C TYR A 13 0.86 -8.93 12.60
N LYS A 14 -0.26 -8.65 13.30
CA LYS A 14 -1.47 -9.48 13.24
C LYS A 14 -2.06 -9.47 11.83
N ARG A 15 -2.16 -8.30 11.21
CA ARG A 15 -2.64 -8.17 9.82
C ARG A 15 -1.73 -8.89 8.84
N GLN A 16 -0.42 -8.72 8.96
CA GLN A 16 0.54 -9.40 8.10
C GLN A 16 0.43 -10.93 8.22
N ARG A 17 0.28 -11.45 9.44
CA ARG A 17 0.07 -12.89 9.67
C ARG A 17 -1.23 -13.40 9.02
N LEU A 18 -2.32 -12.63 9.15
CA LEU A 18 -3.60 -12.97 8.52
C LEU A 18 -3.48 -12.91 6.98
N HIS A 19 -2.81 -11.89 6.43
CA HIS A 19 -2.59 -11.76 4.99
C HIS A 19 -1.73 -12.88 4.41
N ARG A 20 -0.69 -13.33 5.10
CA ARG A 20 0.13 -14.48 4.65
C ARG A 20 -0.68 -15.78 4.53
N GLY A 21 -1.68 -15.97 5.40
CA GLY A 21 -2.58 -17.12 5.33
C GLY A 21 -3.81 -16.90 4.43
N ALA A 22 -3.99 -15.71 3.88
CA ALA A 22 -5.14 -15.39 3.07
C ALA A 22 -4.91 -15.69 1.58
N HIS A 23 -5.98 -16.14 0.94
CA HIS A 23 -6.00 -16.30 -0.51
C HIS A 23 -6.61 -15.05 -1.16
N TYR A 24 -6.09 -14.62 -2.30
CA TYR A 24 -6.76 -13.59 -3.09
C TYR A 24 -7.49 -14.21 -4.28
N LEU A 25 -8.79 -13.89 -4.37
CA LEU A 25 -9.74 -14.57 -5.25
C LEU A 25 -10.19 -13.69 -6.41
N LEU A 26 -9.86 -12.39 -6.38
CA LEU A 26 -10.43 -11.40 -7.29
C LEU A 26 -9.58 -11.15 -8.52
N ASN A 27 -10.19 -11.23 -9.72
CA ASN A 27 -9.62 -10.80 -10.99
C ASN A 27 -10.13 -9.40 -11.37
N VAL A 28 -9.93 -8.41 -10.48
CA VAL A 28 -10.47 -7.05 -10.64
C VAL A 28 -9.33 -6.04 -10.63
N ARG A 29 -9.42 -5.05 -11.51
CA ARG A 29 -8.44 -3.96 -11.59
C ARG A 29 -8.25 -3.25 -10.24
N PRO A 30 -7.02 -2.79 -9.95
CA PRO A 30 -5.83 -2.73 -10.80
C PRO A 30 -5.00 -4.02 -10.84
N ALA A 31 -5.18 -4.97 -9.92
CA ALA A 31 -4.41 -6.22 -9.87
C ALA A 31 -4.88 -7.29 -10.86
N GLY A 32 -6.12 -7.21 -11.30
CA GLY A 32 -6.74 -8.14 -12.25
C GLY A 32 -7.17 -7.48 -13.54
N GLU A 33 -7.94 -8.22 -14.33
CA GLU A 33 -8.33 -7.86 -15.69
C GLU A 33 -9.60 -6.99 -15.74
N TRP A 34 -10.59 -7.27 -14.88
CA TRP A 34 -11.93 -6.76 -15.02
C TRP A 34 -12.19 -5.48 -14.21
N PRO A 35 -13.02 -4.54 -14.73
CA PRO A 35 -13.50 -3.39 -13.96
C PRO A 35 -14.32 -3.79 -12.74
N ALA A 36 -14.37 -2.92 -11.72
CA ALA A 36 -15.06 -3.18 -10.46
C ALA A 36 -16.56 -3.51 -10.59
N GLN A 37 -17.24 -3.06 -11.66
CA GLN A 37 -18.64 -3.41 -11.89
C GLN A 37 -18.86 -4.92 -12.04
N PHE A 38 -17.88 -5.65 -12.62
CA PHE A 38 -17.96 -7.10 -12.76
C PHE A 38 -17.84 -7.82 -11.42
N PHE A 39 -17.17 -7.22 -10.44
CA PHE A 39 -17.18 -7.73 -9.08
C PHE A 39 -18.59 -7.80 -8.50
N TYR A 40 -19.39 -6.74 -8.69
CA TYR A 40 -20.80 -6.76 -8.30
C TYR A 40 -21.59 -7.82 -9.09
N TYR A 41 -21.37 -7.93 -10.40
CA TYR A 41 -22.04 -8.94 -11.24
C TYR A 41 -21.67 -10.38 -10.87
N ALA A 42 -20.50 -10.59 -10.29
CA ALA A 42 -20.09 -11.88 -9.77
C ALA A 42 -20.64 -12.19 -8.35
N GLY A 43 -21.42 -11.27 -7.76
CA GLY A 43 -22.04 -11.43 -6.42
C GLY A 43 -21.35 -10.62 -5.32
N GLY A 44 -20.32 -9.84 -5.63
CA GLY A 44 -19.69 -8.89 -4.72
C GLY A 44 -19.10 -9.50 -3.45
N VAL A 45 -19.03 -8.69 -2.39
CA VAL A 45 -18.50 -9.10 -1.08
C VAL A 45 -19.24 -10.34 -0.51
N PRO A 46 -20.57 -10.45 -0.61
CA PRO A 46 -21.26 -11.67 -0.14
C PRO A 46 -20.75 -12.94 -0.82
N ARG A 47 -20.43 -12.90 -2.12
CA ARG A 47 -19.89 -14.07 -2.82
C ARG A 47 -18.49 -14.42 -2.31
N ILE A 48 -17.61 -13.43 -2.03
CA ILE A 48 -16.33 -13.73 -1.39
C ILE A 48 -16.53 -14.41 -0.05
N MET A 49 -17.49 -13.91 0.78
CA MET A 49 -17.79 -14.51 2.06
C MET A 49 -18.28 -15.96 1.93
N GLU A 50 -19.04 -16.29 0.88
CA GLU A 50 -19.41 -17.68 0.60
C GLU A 50 -18.18 -18.55 0.26
N GLU A 51 -17.25 -18.04 -0.56
CA GLU A 51 -16.04 -18.78 -0.94
C GLU A 51 -15.12 -19.05 0.25
N ILE A 52 -15.01 -18.09 1.19
CA ILE A 52 -14.16 -18.20 2.39
C ILE A 52 -14.96 -18.60 3.64
N LYS A 53 -16.16 -19.14 3.50
CA LYS A 53 -17.11 -19.45 4.58
C LYS A 53 -16.49 -20.31 5.69
N SER A 54 -15.60 -21.22 5.33
CA SER A 54 -14.91 -22.12 6.27
C SER A 54 -13.97 -21.42 7.26
N VAL A 55 -13.56 -20.18 6.98
CA VAL A 55 -12.66 -19.38 7.84
C VAL A 55 -13.36 -18.19 8.48
N LEU A 56 -14.67 -18.04 8.30
CA LEU A 56 -15.47 -16.96 8.87
C LEU A 56 -16.18 -17.39 10.15
N HIS A 57 -16.36 -16.46 11.07
CA HIS A 57 -17.21 -16.59 12.24
C HIS A 57 -18.67 -16.32 11.84
N LEU A 58 -19.40 -17.37 11.45
CA LEU A 58 -20.74 -17.25 10.90
C LEU A 58 -21.82 -16.95 11.95
N ASP A 59 -21.52 -17.19 13.21
CA ASP A 59 -22.39 -16.97 14.38
C ASP A 59 -22.38 -15.53 14.89
N VAL A 60 -21.50 -14.66 14.35
CA VAL A 60 -21.45 -13.26 14.81
C VAL A 60 -22.71 -12.50 14.40
N MET A 61 -23.27 -11.77 15.35
CA MET A 61 -24.44 -10.90 15.14
C MET A 61 -24.06 -9.70 14.28
N THR A 62 -24.89 -9.39 13.29
CA THR A 62 -24.72 -8.26 12.40
C THR A 62 -25.73 -7.14 12.66
N VAL A 63 -25.59 -6.01 11.98
CA VAL A 63 -26.53 -4.86 12.09
C VAL A 63 -27.95 -5.15 11.61
N THR A 64 -28.17 -6.26 10.88
CA THR A 64 -29.49 -6.69 10.42
C THR A 64 -30.31 -7.38 11.53
N GLY A 65 -29.71 -7.63 12.69
CA GLY A 65 -30.33 -8.43 13.74
C GLY A 65 -30.26 -9.93 13.49
N LYS A 66 -29.56 -10.36 12.44
CA LYS A 66 -29.28 -11.76 12.10
C LYS A 66 -27.77 -12.02 12.19
N THR A 67 -27.38 -13.27 12.31
CA THR A 67 -25.99 -13.68 12.21
C THR A 67 -25.47 -13.52 10.79
N LEU A 68 -24.14 -13.52 10.63
CA LEU A 68 -23.50 -13.48 9.30
C LEU A 68 -23.95 -14.66 8.45
N GLY A 69 -24.02 -15.87 9.03
CA GLY A 69 -24.47 -17.07 8.33
C GLY A 69 -25.90 -16.97 7.83
N GLU A 70 -26.83 -16.48 8.67
CA GLU A 70 -28.23 -16.25 8.29
C GLU A 70 -28.35 -15.22 7.16
N ASN A 71 -27.57 -14.13 7.18
CA ASN A 71 -27.59 -13.15 6.10
C ASN A 71 -27.08 -13.73 4.75
N LEU A 72 -26.06 -14.57 4.78
CA LEU A 72 -25.57 -15.24 3.57
C LEU A 72 -26.60 -16.23 3.02
N GLU A 73 -27.27 -16.96 3.88
CA GLU A 73 -28.33 -17.90 3.47
C GLU A 73 -29.57 -17.16 2.90
N ASP A 74 -29.96 -16.03 3.49
CA ASP A 74 -31.01 -15.16 2.94
C ASP A 74 -30.68 -14.70 1.51
N LEU A 75 -29.42 -14.29 1.24
CA LEU A 75 -29.00 -13.86 -0.10
C LEU A 75 -29.04 -15.01 -1.11
N LYS A 76 -28.74 -16.22 -0.69
CA LYS A 76 -28.84 -17.41 -1.51
C LYS A 76 -30.32 -17.74 -1.84
N ASN A 77 -31.17 -17.67 -0.83
CA ASN A 77 -32.58 -18.07 -0.95
C ASN A 77 -33.45 -17.02 -1.68
N ASN A 78 -33.07 -15.76 -1.69
CA ASN A 78 -33.83 -14.67 -2.34
C ASN A 78 -33.45 -14.42 -3.83
N GLY A 79 -32.60 -15.26 -4.42
CA GLY A 79 -32.22 -15.17 -5.83
C GLY A 79 -31.20 -14.07 -6.14
N TYR A 80 -30.46 -13.57 -5.12
CA TYR A 80 -29.45 -12.53 -5.31
C TYR A 80 -28.34 -12.97 -6.28
N TYR A 81 -27.80 -14.16 -6.09
CA TYR A 81 -26.69 -14.66 -6.92
C TYR A 81 -27.12 -14.97 -8.35
N GLU A 82 -28.33 -15.49 -8.54
CA GLU A 82 -28.91 -15.71 -9.88
C GLU A 82 -29.14 -14.38 -10.62
N LYS A 83 -29.63 -13.36 -9.91
CA LYS A 83 -29.75 -12.01 -10.46
C LYS A 83 -28.40 -11.46 -10.90
N CYS A 84 -27.37 -11.60 -10.06
CA CYS A 84 -26.00 -11.18 -10.39
C CYS A 84 -25.47 -11.93 -11.62
N GLY A 85 -25.61 -13.25 -11.66
CA GLY A 85 -25.14 -14.08 -12.77
C GLY A 85 -25.72 -13.68 -14.13
N ARG A 86 -27.00 -13.28 -14.18
CA ARG A 86 -27.63 -12.77 -15.43
C ARG A 86 -26.94 -11.52 -16.01
N TYR A 87 -26.24 -10.72 -15.20
CA TYR A 87 -25.44 -9.61 -15.71
C TYR A 87 -24.17 -10.10 -16.39
N LEU A 88 -23.50 -11.15 -15.84
CA LEU A 88 -22.32 -11.75 -16.44
C LEU A 88 -22.60 -12.45 -17.76
N GLU A 89 -23.74 -13.16 -17.86
CA GLU A 89 -24.17 -13.84 -19.07
C GLU A 89 -24.22 -12.90 -20.29
N LYS A 90 -24.61 -11.64 -20.11
CA LYS A 90 -24.65 -10.64 -21.18
C LYS A 90 -23.24 -10.33 -21.75
N TRP A 91 -22.20 -10.63 -21.01
CA TRP A 91 -20.80 -10.45 -21.37
C TRP A 91 -20.10 -11.76 -21.72
N ASN A 92 -20.86 -12.86 -21.76
CA ASN A 92 -20.34 -14.21 -21.95
C ASN A 92 -19.26 -14.59 -20.92
N LEU A 93 -19.44 -14.15 -19.67
CA LEU A 93 -18.55 -14.37 -18.54
C LEU A 93 -19.20 -15.27 -17.50
N LYS A 94 -18.37 -16.02 -16.79
CA LYS A 94 -18.74 -16.81 -15.62
C LYS A 94 -18.28 -16.10 -14.35
N ARG A 95 -18.87 -16.47 -13.23
CA ARG A 95 -18.45 -15.96 -11.92
C ARG A 95 -16.97 -16.20 -11.65
N GLU A 96 -16.49 -17.37 -11.99
CA GLU A 96 -15.11 -17.83 -11.77
C GLU A 96 -14.05 -17.00 -12.53
N ASP A 97 -14.46 -16.32 -13.60
CA ASP A 97 -13.58 -15.38 -14.34
C ASP A 97 -13.26 -14.15 -13.49
N ILE A 98 -14.15 -13.80 -12.54
CA ILE A 98 -14.08 -12.61 -11.69
C ILE A 98 -13.73 -12.94 -10.24
N ILE A 99 -14.45 -13.91 -9.65
CA ILE A 99 -14.24 -14.39 -8.27
C ILE A 99 -13.97 -15.89 -8.33
N ARG A 100 -12.72 -16.29 -8.09
CA ARG A 100 -12.34 -17.70 -8.10
C ARG A 100 -12.82 -18.44 -6.85
N PRO A 101 -13.04 -19.75 -6.96
CA PRO A 101 -13.18 -20.60 -5.80
C PRO A 101 -11.95 -20.53 -4.89
N PHE A 102 -12.12 -20.75 -3.59
CA PHE A 102 -11.05 -20.66 -2.59
C PHE A 102 -9.86 -21.57 -2.88
N ASP A 103 -10.12 -22.77 -3.37
CA ASP A 103 -9.11 -23.78 -3.75
C ASP A 103 -8.42 -23.49 -5.08
N GLN A 104 -8.92 -22.55 -5.86
CA GLN A 104 -8.38 -22.12 -7.16
C GLN A 104 -7.95 -20.64 -7.15
N ALA A 105 -7.59 -20.12 -6.02
CA ALA A 105 -7.18 -18.73 -5.84
C ALA A 105 -6.04 -18.31 -6.79
N PHE A 106 -5.94 -17.02 -7.09
CA PHE A 106 -4.81 -16.46 -7.85
C PHE A 106 -3.48 -16.49 -7.09
N GLY A 107 -3.54 -16.53 -5.76
CA GLY A 107 -2.37 -16.64 -4.89
C GLY A 107 -2.77 -16.79 -3.43
N THR A 108 -1.78 -17.14 -2.60
CA THR A 108 -1.95 -17.56 -1.21
C THR A 108 -1.37 -16.60 -0.17
N ASP A 109 -0.79 -15.47 -0.59
CA ASP A 109 -0.10 -14.51 0.32
C ASP A 109 -0.84 -13.17 0.37
N GLY A 110 -2.17 -13.19 0.32
CA GLY A 110 -3.01 -12.00 0.32
C GLY A 110 -2.63 -11.01 -0.79
N SER A 111 -2.91 -9.72 -0.61
CA SER A 111 -2.60 -8.68 -1.60
C SER A 111 -1.70 -7.56 -1.05
N ILE A 112 -1.55 -7.47 0.27
CA ILE A 112 -0.81 -6.41 0.96
C ILE A 112 0.35 -7.02 1.73
N ALA A 113 1.53 -6.42 1.58
CA ALA A 113 2.71 -6.72 2.38
C ALA A 113 3.08 -5.53 3.26
N ILE A 114 3.45 -5.80 4.50
CA ILE A 114 4.07 -4.83 5.40
C ILE A 114 5.57 -5.06 5.35
N LEU A 115 6.32 -4.04 4.97
CA LEU A 115 7.78 -4.08 4.87
C LEU A 115 8.40 -3.42 6.09
N HIS A 116 9.54 -3.96 6.55
CA HIS A 116 10.31 -3.42 7.66
C HIS A 116 11.78 -3.33 7.28
N GLY A 117 12.52 -2.49 7.95
CA GLY A 117 13.97 -2.36 7.76
C GLY A 117 14.47 -1.02 8.31
N ASN A 118 15.73 -0.72 8.07
CA ASN A 118 16.32 0.54 8.55
C ASN A 118 15.70 1.79 7.90
N LEU A 119 15.06 1.66 6.72
CA LEU A 119 14.29 2.74 6.10
C LEU A 119 12.88 2.87 6.71
N ALA A 120 12.28 1.78 7.11
CA ALA A 120 10.91 1.71 7.64
C ALA A 120 10.84 0.89 8.94
N PRO A 121 11.46 1.36 10.04
CA PRO A 121 11.54 0.56 11.28
C PRO A 121 10.17 0.30 11.92
N GLU A 122 9.19 1.18 11.73
CA GLU A 122 7.81 0.97 12.18
C GLU A 122 6.94 0.30 11.13
N GLY A 123 7.39 0.27 9.88
CA GLY A 123 6.74 -0.40 8.77
C GLY A 123 6.46 0.51 7.57
N ALA A 124 6.19 -0.13 6.44
CA ALA A 124 5.69 0.47 5.21
C ALA A 124 4.74 -0.51 4.53
N VAL A 125 3.87 -0.03 3.65
CA VAL A 125 2.83 -0.83 3.02
C VAL A 125 3.00 -0.88 1.52
N VAL A 126 2.97 -2.08 0.95
CA VAL A 126 2.93 -2.29 -0.50
C VAL A 126 1.80 -3.25 -0.89
N LYS A 127 1.10 -2.92 -1.98
CA LYS A 127 0.17 -3.83 -2.64
C LYS A 127 0.94 -4.70 -3.63
N HIS A 128 1.48 -5.82 -3.16
CA HIS A 128 2.42 -6.63 -3.94
C HIS A 128 1.80 -7.36 -5.15
N THR A 129 0.49 -7.49 -5.20
CA THR A 129 -0.20 -8.13 -6.35
C THR A 129 -0.15 -7.32 -7.64
N VAL A 130 0.23 -6.05 -7.57
CA VAL A 130 0.40 -5.17 -8.75
C VAL A 130 1.87 -4.88 -9.06
N VAL A 131 2.79 -5.43 -8.27
CA VAL A 131 4.23 -5.28 -8.48
C VAL A 131 4.71 -6.31 -9.49
N PRO A 132 5.47 -5.94 -10.52
CA PRO A 132 6.14 -6.88 -11.40
C PRO A 132 7.05 -7.83 -10.61
N ARG A 133 7.10 -9.10 -10.99
CA ARG A 133 7.88 -10.13 -10.27
C ARG A 133 9.37 -9.78 -10.21
N GLU A 134 9.88 -9.14 -11.25
CA GLU A 134 11.26 -8.66 -11.37
C GLU A 134 11.61 -7.63 -10.29
N MET A 135 10.61 -6.88 -9.83
CA MET A 135 10.74 -5.85 -8.80
C MET A 135 10.47 -6.35 -7.38
N PHE A 136 10.20 -7.66 -7.20
CA PHE A 136 10.02 -8.23 -5.85
C PHE A 136 11.31 -8.18 -5.03
N GLN A 137 12.45 -8.24 -5.70
CA GLN A 137 13.78 -8.09 -5.12
C GLN A 137 14.56 -7.15 -6.02
N ALA A 138 14.74 -5.92 -5.58
CA ALA A 138 15.40 -4.88 -6.37
C ALA A 138 16.27 -3.99 -5.48
N THR A 139 17.40 -3.56 -5.99
CA THR A 139 18.25 -2.50 -5.40
C THR A 139 18.27 -1.32 -6.38
N LEU A 140 17.77 -0.18 -5.93
CA LEU A 140 17.49 1.00 -6.74
C LEU A 140 18.23 2.22 -6.20
N LYS A 141 18.49 3.21 -7.06
CA LYS A 141 19.11 4.49 -6.65
C LYS A 141 18.06 5.46 -6.15
N ALA A 142 18.24 6.00 -4.99
CA ALA A 142 17.34 6.97 -4.40
C ALA A 142 17.34 8.31 -5.16
N ARG A 143 16.15 8.81 -5.44
CA ARG A 143 15.82 10.14 -5.95
C ARG A 143 14.82 10.80 -5.00
N PRO A 144 15.33 11.51 -3.94
CA PRO A 144 14.45 12.09 -2.94
C PRO A 144 13.86 13.44 -3.38
N PHE A 145 12.57 13.62 -3.14
CA PHE A 145 11.81 14.86 -3.37
C PHE A 145 11.04 15.22 -2.10
N ASP A 146 10.95 16.53 -1.80
CA ASP A 146 10.33 17.01 -0.57
C ASP A 146 8.84 17.37 -0.74
N CYS A 147 8.28 17.13 -1.91
CA CYS A 147 6.85 17.24 -2.23
C CYS A 147 6.52 16.43 -3.50
N GLU A 148 5.22 16.18 -3.73
CA GLU A 148 4.75 15.47 -4.92
C GLU A 148 5.03 16.24 -6.21
N GLU A 149 4.86 17.57 -6.19
CA GLU A 149 4.99 18.42 -7.36
C GLU A 149 6.39 18.36 -7.98
N ASP A 150 7.46 18.36 -7.16
CA ASP A 150 8.83 18.23 -7.62
C ASP A 150 9.09 16.85 -8.22
N ALA A 151 8.54 15.79 -7.64
CA ALA A 151 8.64 14.44 -8.18
C ALA A 151 7.94 14.30 -9.52
N ILE A 152 6.73 14.86 -9.67
CA ILE A 152 6.01 14.89 -10.96
C ILE A 152 6.83 15.64 -12.01
N HIS A 153 7.37 16.80 -11.66
CA HIS A 153 8.22 17.57 -12.58
C HIS A 153 9.41 16.75 -13.07
N ALA A 154 10.13 16.09 -12.17
CA ALA A 154 11.30 15.28 -12.52
C ALA A 154 10.92 14.06 -13.41
N VAL A 155 9.75 13.45 -13.21
CA VAL A 155 9.24 12.40 -14.09
C VAL A 155 8.94 12.94 -15.48
N LEU A 156 8.20 14.05 -15.57
CA LEU A 156 7.77 14.64 -16.84
C LEU A 156 8.94 15.25 -17.64
N THR A 157 10.00 15.69 -16.98
CA THR A 157 11.22 16.22 -17.63
C THR A 157 12.25 15.12 -17.90
N HIS A 158 11.89 13.85 -17.67
CA HIS A 158 12.78 12.70 -17.89
C HIS A 158 14.07 12.73 -17.07
N GLU A 159 14.07 13.36 -15.89
CA GLU A 159 15.18 13.32 -14.94
C GLU A 159 15.22 11.98 -14.19
N VAL A 160 14.06 11.38 -13.92
CA VAL A 160 13.94 10.03 -13.36
C VAL A 160 14.29 9.01 -14.43
N LYS A 161 15.09 8.00 -14.06
CA LYS A 161 15.61 6.96 -14.97
C LYS A 161 15.20 5.56 -14.52
N PRO A 162 15.18 4.58 -15.44
CA PRO A 162 15.09 3.17 -15.07
C PRO A 162 16.11 2.79 -13.99
N GLY A 163 15.65 2.11 -12.94
CA GLY A 163 16.48 1.74 -11.79
C GLY A 163 16.51 2.77 -10.65
N ASP A 164 15.73 3.85 -10.75
CA ASP A 164 15.57 4.81 -9.67
C ASP A 164 14.47 4.39 -8.67
N ALA A 165 14.67 4.74 -7.40
CA ALA A 165 13.65 4.78 -6.37
C ALA A 165 13.24 6.25 -6.15
N VAL A 166 12.09 6.64 -6.67
CA VAL A 166 11.50 7.97 -6.46
C VAL A 166 10.95 8.02 -5.04
N ILE A 167 11.52 8.89 -4.20
CA ILE A 167 11.19 8.99 -2.79
C ILE A 167 10.54 10.33 -2.53
N ILE A 168 9.22 10.32 -2.22
CA ILE A 168 8.47 11.52 -1.89
C ILE A 168 8.29 11.55 -0.37
N ARG A 169 8.81 12.57 0.26
CA ARG A 169 8.86 12.72 1.72
C ARG A 169 8.18 13.99 2.18
N TYR A 170 7.83 14.05 3.48
CA TYR A 170 7.03 15.12 4.09
C TYR A 170 5.58 15.16 3.60
N GLU A 171 5.07 14.04 3.09
CA GLU A 171 3.67 13.87 2.68
C GLU A 171 2.88 12.94 3.62
N GLY A 172 3.46 12.65 4.79
CA GLY A 172 2.80 11.91 5.87
C GLY A 172 1.75 12.74 6.63
N PRO A 173 1.11 12.15 7.64
CA PRO A 173 0.08 12.82 8.46
C PRO A 173 0.54 14.14 9.07
N LYS A 174 1.76 14.19 9.61
CA LYS A 174 2.34 15.41 10.23
C LYS A 174 2.99 16.33 9.20
N GLY A 175 3.44 15.80 8.06
CA GLY A 175 4.10 16.58 7.02
C GLY A 175 3.12 17.48 6.26
N SER A 176 2.05 16.88 5.73
CA SER A 176 1.09 17.58 4.85
C SER A 176 -0.37 17.20 5.05
N GLY A 177 -0.67 16.37 6.07
CA GLY A 177 -2.01 15.83 6.28
C GLY A 177 -2.34 14.63 5.41
N MET A 178 -1.32 14.00 4.82
CA MET A 178 -1.40 12.74 4.07
C MET A 178 -2.36 12.78 2.87
N PRO A 179 -2.20 13.73 1.93
CA PRO A 179 -3.01 13.78 0.73
C PRO A 179 -2.82 12.52 -0.10
N GLU A 180 -3.80 12.20 -0.95
CA GLU A 180 -3.65 11.11 -1.92
C GLU A 180 -2.81 11.59 -3.11
N MET A 181 -1.65 10.95 -3.32
CA MET A 181 -0.77 11.24 -4.43
C MET A 181 -1.13 10.35 -5.63
N PHE A 182 -1.93 10.90 -6.53
CA PHE A 182 -2.38 10.21 -7.74
C PHE A 182 -1.55 10.58 -8.96
N TYR A 183 -1.20 11.86 -9.10
CA TYR A 183 -0.60 12.37 -10.33
C TYR A 183 0.80 11.82 -10.59
N THR A 184 1.60 11.58 -9.56
CA THR A 184 2.91 10.94 -9.72
C THR A 184 2.77 9.53 -10.26
N THR A 185 1.80 8.75 -9.75
CA THR A 185 1.56 7.39 -10.23
C THR A 185 1.09 7.35 -11.67
N GLU A 186 0.27 8.33 -12.10
CA GLU A 186 -0.17 8.45 -13.49
C GLU A 186 0.96 8.91 -14.42
N ALA A 187 1.78 9.86 -13.99
CA ALA A 187 2.95 10.29 -14.75
C ALA A 187 3.91 9.13 -15.03
N ILE A 188 4.19 8.31 -14.00
CA ILE A 188 5.03 7.12 -14.15
C ILE A 188 4.35 6.07 -15.05
N ALA A 189 3.05 5.82 -14.87
CA ALA A 189 2.31 4.83 -15.64
C ALA A 189 2.15 5.22 -17.13
N SER A 190 2.31 6.50 -17.47
CA SER A 190 2.30 6.98 -18.85
C SER A 190 3.55 6.58 -19.65
N ASP A 191 4.64 6.23 -18.95
CA ASP A 191 5.87 5.70 -19.50
C ASP A 191 6.03 4.23 -19.10
N PRO A 192 5.82 3.27 -20.04
CA PRO A 192 5.90 1.85 -19.73
C PRO A 192 7.27 1.37 -19.22
N GLU A 193 8.36 2.02 -19.65
CA GLU A 193 9.71 1.67 -19.23
C GLU A 193 9.93 2.07 -17.77
N LEU A 194 9.55 3.29 -17.40
CA LEU A 194 9.60 3.73 -16.00
C LEU A 194 8.67 2.90 -15.12
N GLY A 195 7.43 2.68 -15.56
CA GLY A 195 6.44 1.90 -14.80
C GLY A 195 6.86 0.47 -14.46
N ALA A 196 7.77 -0.12 -15.25
CA ALA A 196 8.30 -1.46 -15.05
C ALA A 196 9.59 -1.52 -14.22
N SER A 197 10.31 -0.39 -14.08
CA SER A 197 11.72 -0.41 -13.63
C SER A 197 12.05 0.50 -12.43
N ILE A 198 11.11 1.32 -11.97
CA ILE A 198 11.29 2.19 -10.81
C ILE A 198 10.41 1.77 -9.65
N ALA A 199 10.78 2.19 -8.44
CA ALA A 199 9.91 2.15 -7.28
C ALA A 199 9.50 3.56 -6.86
N LEU A 200 8.27 3.68 -6.34
CA LEU A 200 7.74 4.90 -5.76
C LEU A 200 7.54 4.68 -4.25
N ILE A 201 8.23 5.47 -3.43
CA ILE A 201 8.30 5.29 -1.97
C ILE A 201 7.90 6.59 -1.29
N THR A 202 7.03 6.54 -0.27
CA THR A 202 6.58 7.74 0.44
C THR A 202 6.19 7.47 1.88
N ASP A 203 6.32 8.48 2.74
CA ASP A 203 5.70 8.52 4.07
C ASP A 203 4.21 8.91 4.04
N GLY A 204 3.72 9.35 2.87
CA GLY A 204 2.32 9.58 2.57
C GLY A 204 1.58 8.34 2.02
N ARG A 205 0.62 8.54 1.13
CA ARG A 205 -0.17 7.47 0.51
C ARG A 205 -0.39 7.70 -0.98
N PHE A 206 -0.59 6.60 -1.70
CA PHE A 206 -0.95 6.61 -3.11
C PHE A 206 -2.40 6.20 -3.32
N SER A 207 -2.90 6.47 -4.52
CA SER A 207 -4.21 5.99 -4.97
C SER A 207 -4.29 4.45 -4.95
N GLY A 208 -5.47 3.92 -4.64
CA GLY A 208 -5.75 2.48 -4.77
C GLY A 208 -5.60 1.95 -6.21
N ALA A 209 -5.63 2.82 -7.21
CA ALA A 209 -5.43 2.48 -8.62
C ALA A 209 -3.95 2.35 -9.02
N SER A 210 -3.01 2.75 -8.17
CA SER A 210 -1.57 2.69 -8.44
C SER A 210 -1.10 1.29 -8.81
N LYS A 211 -0.22 1.23 -9.79
CA LYS A 211 0.46 0.02 -10.27
C LYS A 211 1.95 0.09 -9.95
N GLY A 212 2.64 -1.04 -10.08
CA GLY A 212 4.08 -1.14 -9.83
C GLY A 212 4.42 -1.14 -8.33
N PRO A 213 5.70 -1.06 -7.97
CA PRO A 213 6.18 -1.04 -6.59
C PRO A 213 5.96 0.33 -5.94
N ALA A 214 4.68 0.66 -5.66
CA ALA A 214 4.28 1.83 -4.90
C ALA A 214 4.19 1.45 -3.42
N ILE A 215 5.15 1.96 -2.63
CA ILE A 215 5.33 1.70 -1.21
C ILE A 215 4.97 2.96 -0.44
N GLY A 216 3.87 2.91 0.30
CA GLY A 216 3.39 4.03 1.11
C GLY A 216 3.51 3.80 2.61
N HIS A 217 3.10 4.78 3.39
CA HIS A 217 3.04 4.73 4.86
C HIS A 217 4.39 4.45 5.51
N VAL A 218 5.52 4.82 4.87
CA VAL A 218 6.84 4.63 5.46
C VAL A 218 6.89 5.36 6.81
N SER A 219 7.16 4.59 7.85
CA SER A 219 7.11 5.09 9.22
C SER A 219 8.38 4.73 9.99
N PRO A 220 8.89 5.67 10.81
CA PRO A 220 8.41 7.04 11.07
C PRO A 220 8.53 7.95 9.84
N GLU A 221 7.58 8.91 9.71
CA GLU A 221 7.57 9.86 8.60
C GLU A 221 8.70 10.91 8.67
N ALA A 222 9.00 11.57 7.54
CA ALA A 222 10.07 12.56 7.45
C ALA A 222 9.87 13.76 8.38
N ALA A 223 8.62 14.21 8.59
CA ALA A 223 8.31 15.36 9.43
C ALA A 223 8.73 15.19 10.90
N VAL A 224 8.83 13.96 11.38
CA VAL A 224 9.35 13.62 12.72
C VAL A 224 10.79 13.11 12.69
N GLY A 225 11.49 13.29 11.57
CA GLY A 225 12.86 12.84 11.39
C GLY A 225 12.99 11.32 11.21
N GLY A 226 11.99 10.63 10.66
CA GLY A 226 12.10 9.24 10.23
C GLY A 226 13.29 9.02 9.27
N PRO A 227 13.78 7.77 9.12
CA PRO A 227 14.91 7.49 8.23
C PRO A 227 14.71 8.01 6.80
N ILE A 228 13.48 8.05 6.31
CA ILE A 228 13.13 8.59 4.99
C ILE A 228 13.57 10.06 4.82
N ALA A 229 13.61 10.86 5.91
CA ALA A 229 14.10 12.24 5.87
C ALA A 229 15.62 12.34 5.65
N LEU A 230 16.35 11.26 5.90
CA LEU A 230 17.82 11.21 5.88
C LEU A 230 18.38 10.69 4.57
N ILE A 231 17.53 10.26 3.65
CA ILE A 231 17.95 9.76 2.34
C ILE A 231 18.50 10.90 1.50
N GLU A 232 19.62 10.64 0.85
CA GLU A 232 20.25 11.56 -0.11
C GLU A 232 20.27 10.95 -1.50
N GLU A 233 20.47 11.80 -2.49
CA GLU A 233 20.57 11.43 -3.89
C GLU A 233 21.62 10.34 -4.11
N GLY A 234 21.19 9.24 -4.77
CA GLY A 234 22.07 8.13 -5.10
C GLY A 234 22.27 7.09 -3.99
N ASP A 235 21.67 7.24 -2.81
CA ASP A 235 21.65 6.15 -1.82
C ASP A 235 21.01 4.90 -2.43
N LEU A 236 21.41 3.70 -2.00
CA LEU A 236 20.87 2.46 -2.53
C LEU A 236 19.76 1.92 -1.63
N ILE A 237 18.58 1.77 -2.21
CA ILE A 237 17.39 1.26 -1.55
C ILE A 237 17.13 -0.16 -2.02
N GLN A 238 17.11 -1.09 -1.08
CA GLN A 238 16.73 -2.49 -1.33
C GLN A 238 15.27 -2.74 -0.94
N ILE A 239 14.54 -3.26 -1.90
CA ILE A 239 13.18 -3.79 -1.71
C ILE A 239 13.29 -5.31 -1.76
N ASN A 240 12.74 -6.01 -0.77
CA ASN A 240 12.62 -7.46 -0.76
C ASN A 240 11.23 -7.85 -0.24
N ILE A 241 10.26 -7.97 -1.14
CA ILE A 241 8.87 -8.27 -0.81
C ILE A 241 8.71 -9.67 -0.19
N PRO A 242 9.36 -10.75 -0.69
CA PRO A 242 9.32 -12.06 -0.05
C PRO A 242 9.74 -12.04 1.42
N GLU A 243 10.85 -11.36 1.72
CA GLU A 243 11.39 -11.23 3.09
C GLU A 243 10.75 -10.10 3.89
N ARG A 244 9.80 -9.34 3.28
CA ARG A 244 9.14 -8.19 3.92
C ARG A 244 10.13 -7.11 4.37
N SER A 245 11.15 -6.84 3.55
CA SER A 245 12.21 -5.88 3.88
C SER A 245 12.20 -4.66 2.96
N LEU A 246 12.51 -3.49 3.58
CA LEU A 246 12.75 -2.21 2.91
C LEU A 246 13.91 -1.51 3.62
N SER A 247 15.06 -1.44 2.97
CA SER A 247 16.29 -1.00 3.64
C SER A 247 17.18 -0.12 2.76
N ILE A 248 17.91 0.79 3.37
CA ILE A 248 19.07 1.48 2.79
C ILE A 248 20.24 0.51 2.94
N VAL A 249 20.85 0.13 1.82
CA VAL A 249 21.96 -0.84 1.76
C VAL A 249 23.24 -0.25 1.20
N GLY A 250 23.21 1.03 0.79
CA GLY A 250 24.39 1.69 0.27
C GLY A 250 24.25 3.22 0.29
N ILE A 251 25.38 3.89 0.16
CA ILE A 251 25.51 5.34 0.21
C ILE A 251 26.18 5.81 -1.08
N ALA A 252 25.65 6.88 -1.67
CA ALA A 252 26.19 7.50 -2.88
C ALA A 252 26.52 6.49 -4.00
N GLY A 253 25.61 5.56 -4.26
CA GLY A 253 25.70 4.56 -5.32
C GLY A 253 26.62 3.38 -5.02
N ARG A 254 27.09 3.20 -3.79
CA ARG A 254 27.96 2.10 -3.37
C ARG A 254 27.31 1.33 -2.24
N GLU A 255 27.19 0.01 -2.40
CA GLU A 255 26.84 -0.86 -1.28
C GLU A 255 27.94 -0.82 -0.23
N ILE A 256 27.53 -0.75 1.03
CA ILE A 256 28.44 -0.77 2.19
C ILE A 256 27.86 -1.67 3.28
N GLU A 257 28.70 -2.09 4.21
CA GLU A 257 28.26 -2.90 5.33
C GLU A 257 27.19 -2.19 6.17
N PRO A 258 26.23 -2.92 6.76
CA PRO A 258 25.12 -2.34 7.53
C PRO A 258 25.58 -1.34 8.61
N ALA A 259 26.64 -1.65 9.34
CA ALA A 259 27.18 -0.76 10.34
C ALA A 259 27.69 0.58 9.76
N GLY A 260 28.17 0.58 8.49
CA GLY A 260 28.54 1.78 7.77
C GLY A 260 27.33 2.63 7.39
N VAL A 261 26.23 1.99 6.95
CA VAL A 261 24.95 2.67 6.69
C VAL A 261 24.45 3.33 7.97
N ASP A 262 24.42 2.58 9.09
CA ASP A 262 23.93 3.09 10.37
C ASP A 262 24.75 4.30 10.86
N ALA A 263 26.08 4.29 10.67
CA ALA A 263 26.94 5.40 11.03
C ALA A 263 26.63 6.66 10.22
N VAL A 264 26.45 6.55 8.91
CA VAL A 264 26.07 7.67 8.03
C VAL A 264 24.68 8.20 8.38
N LEU A 265 23.72 7.32 8.63
CA LEU A 265 22.36 7.73 9.03
C LEU A 265 22.37 8.43 10.40
N ALA A 266 23.22 8.01 11.33
CA ALA A 266 23.39 8.70 12.61
C ALA A 266 23.98 10.11 12.44
N GLU A 267 24.96 10.28 11.57
CA GLU A 267 25.54 11.59 11.23
C GLU A 267 24.49 12.52 10.59
N ARG A 268 23.77 12.02 9.57
CA ARG A 268 22.69 12.78 8.91
C ARG A 268 21.57 13.14 9.88
N ARG A 269 21.26 12.24 10.82
CA ARG A 269 20.26 12.49 11.88
C ARG A 269 20.70 13.60 12.82
N ALA A 270 21.96 13.64 13.20
CA ALA A 270 22.50 14.69 14.06
C ALA A 270 22.47 16.08 13.36
N ALA A 271 22.58 16.11 12.05
CA ALA A 271 22.48 17.32 11.25
C ALA A 271 21.03 17.72 10.88
N TRP A 272 20.09 16.77 10.91
CA TRP A 272 18.69 17.00 10.54
C TRP A 272 18.00 17.98 11.46
N LYS A 273 17.16 18.84 10.87
CA LYS A 273 16.32 19.79 11.61
C LYS A 273 14.87 19.68 11.13
N PRO A 274 13.89 19.73 12.05
CA PRO A 274 12.50 19.76 11.69
C PRO A 274 12.19 20.90 10.70
N LYS A 275 11.41 20.61 9.67
CA LYS A 275 10.84 21.64 8.81
C LYS A 275 9.70 22.35 9.53
N ALA A 276 9.49 23.62 9.21
CA ALA A 276 8.31 24.34 9.66
C ALA A 276 7.05 23.67 9.11
N ASN A 277 5.97 23.69 9.91
CA ASN A 277 4.68 23.19 9.44
C ASN A 277 4.26 23.93 8.17
N ARG A 278 3.88 23.17 7.12
CA ARG A 278 3.41 23.73 5.84
C ARG A 278 2.18 24.63 6.02
N TYR A 279 1.36 24.35 7.00
CA TYR A 279 0.12 25.08 7.28
C TYR A 279 0.30 26.02 8.48
N THR A 280 -0.02 27.29 8.28
CA THR A 280 0.08 28.33 9.32
C THR A 280 -1.22 28.51 10.12
N SER A 281 -2.36 27.99 9.60
CA SER A 281 -3.68 28.11 10.22
C SER A 281 -4.66 27.07 9.65
N GLY A 282 -5.83 26.96 10.25
CA GLY A 282 -6.95 26.14 9.77
C GLY A 282 -6.89 24.67 10.16
N THR A 283 -7.82 23.89 9.62
CA THR A 283 -8.02 22.47 9.97
C THR A 283 -6.79 21.61 9.68
N LEU A 284 -6.10 21.85 8.56
CA LEU A 284 -4.90 21.07 8.22
C LEU A 284 -3.75 21.33 9.18
N LYS A 285 -3.57 22.56 9.66
CA LYS A 285 -2.60 22.83 10.72
C LYS A 285 -2.92 22.02 11.97
N PHE A 286 -4.17 22.10 12.43
CA PHE A 286 -4.61 21.35 13.60
C PHE A 286 -4.43 19.84 13.42
N PHE A 287 -4.80 19.31 12.25
CA PHE A 287 -4.62 17.89 11.94
C PHE A 287 -3.15 17.50 11.99
N THR A 288 -2.25 18.20 11.29
CA THR A 288 -0.83 17.85 11.22
C THR A 288 -0.12 17.92 12.56
N GLU A 289 -0.56 18.81 13.46
CA GLU A 289 -0.01 18.91 14.81
C GLU A 289 -0.40 17.74 15.73
N HIS A 290 -1.61 17.16 15.51
CA HIS A 290 -2.21 16.16 16.40
C HIS A 290 -2.30 14.76 15.77
N ALA A 291 -1.94 14.58 14.51
CA ALA A 291 -2.02 13.29 13.86
C ALA A 291 -1.02 12.29 14.45
N VAL A 292 -1.44 11.03 14.56
CA VAL A 292 -0.54 9.91 14.83
C VAL A 292 0.12 9.42 13.54
N SER A 293 1.13 8.55 13.66
CA SER A 293 1.83 7.92 12.52
C SER A 293 0.86 7.26 11.52
N ALA A 294 1.22 7.26 10.24
CA ALA A 294 0.48 6.59 9.19
C ALA A 294 0.26 5.09 9.47
N ILE A 295 1.27 4.40 10.05
CA ILE A 295 1.16 2.98 10.40
C ILE A 295 0.16 2.73 11.53
N GLN A 296 -0.08 3.72 12.37
CA GLN A 296 -1.10 3.68 13.42
C GLN A 296 -2.48 4.09 12.90
N GLY A 297 -2.57 4.67 11.70
CA GLY A 297 -3.81 5.01 11.02
C GLY A 297 -4.01 6.50 10.72
N GLY A 298 -3.04 7.37 11.05
CA GLY A 298 -3.07 8.80 10.72
C GLY A 298 -4.27 9.58 11.28
N TYR A 299 -4.88 9.11 12.37
CA TYR A 299 -5.98 9.83 13.04
C TYR A 299 -5.45 10.91 13.99
N MET A 300 -6.32 11.80 14.45
CA MET A 300 -5.99 12.79 15.47
C MET A 300 -6.14 12.21 16.88
N GLU A 301 -5.15 12.47 17.72
CA GLU A 301 -5.14 12.12 19.13
C GLU A 301 -5.15 13.37 20.03
#